data_c0c3e73404697b68cab36d1437c17ff0
#
_entry.id   c0c3e73404697b68cab36d1437c17ff0
#
_cell.length_a   1.000
_cell.length_b   1.000
_cell.length_c   1.000
_cell.angle_alpha   90.00
_cell.angle_beta   90.00
_cell.angle_gamma   90.00
#
_symmetry.space_group_name_H-M   'P 1'
#
loop_
_entity.id
_entity.type
_entity.pdbx_description
1 polymer ?
#
loop_
_entity_poly.entity_id
_entity_poly.type
_entity_poly.pdbx_seq_one_letter_code
_entity_poly.pdbx_strand_id
1 'polypeptide(L)'
;MKTYARGLMGRAEEALGTKLDWIGAEHHDSGRPHLHLIIRGVRSDGRDLVMSREFMSHGMRREAQGLATELLGERQEKDLRRDLSRLAQANRFTALDKELSALSSERGLSLDLLSHSTRFPRDALVQRLVRLEEMGLAERAGAGNWRLAEGFGESLQKEGEVNARVDTLWRICARDEREAPDDNLAWFYPGKAKSISGQLIGMEATGFDEN
;
A
#
# COMPACT_ATOMS: atom_id res chain seq x y z
N MET A 1 -9.91 16.79 -4.23
CA MET A 1 -8.47 16.60 -4.53
C MET A 1 -7.80 17.79 -5.24
N LYS A 2 -8.48 18.54 -6.12
CA LYS A 2 -7.88 19.69 -6.86
C LYS A 2 -7.19 20.73 -5.96
N THR A 3 -7.81 21.14 -4.86
CA THR A 3 -7.23 22.09 -3.90
C THR A 3 -5.95 21.54 -3.26
N TYR A 4 -5.96 20.27 -2.90
CA TYR A 4 -4.78 19.59 -2.34
C TYR A 4 -3.63 19.54 -3.35
N ALA A 5 -3.91 19.15 -4.60
CA ALA A 5 -2.90 19.13 -5.65
C ALA A 5 -2.25 20.49 -5.89
N ARG A 6 -3.05 21.55 -5.96
CA ARG A 6 -2.54 22.93 -6.12
C ARG A 6 -1.68 23.37 -4.94
N GLY A 7 -2.12 23.06 -3.72
CA GLY A 7 -1.34 23.35 -2.51
C GLY A 7 -0.02 22.59 -2.48
N LEU A 8 -0.02 21.30 -2.85
CA LEU A 8 1.19 20.49 -2.92
C LEU A 8 2.18 21.00 -3.97
N MET A 9 1.68 21.35 -5.15
CA MET A 9 2.53 21.94 -6.21
C MET A 9 3.09 23.30 -5.80
N GLY A 10 2.31 24.15 -5.13
CA GLY A 10 2.82 25.41 -4.57
C GLY A 10 3.97 25.20 -3.59
N ARG A 11 3.87 24.25 -2.67
CA ARG A 11 4.95 23.89 -1.75
C ARG A 11 6.17 23.32 -2.46
N ALA A 12 5.95 22.50 -3.50
CA ALA A 12 7.03 21.98 -4.32
C ALA A 12 7.76 23.11 -5.07
N GLU A 13 7.03 24.11 -5.59
CA GLU A 13 7.60 25.32 -6.19
C GLU A 13 8.48 26.11 -5.21
N GLU A 14 8.01 26.29 -3.99
CA GLU A 14 8.76 26.97 -2.93
C GLU A 14 10.05 26.19 -2.58
N ALA A 15 9.94 24.89 -2.40
CA ALA A 15 11.08 24.03 -2.06
C ALA A 15 12.13 23.95 -3.18
N LEU A 16 11.68 24.02 -4.45
CA LEU A 16 12.56 23.95 -5.62
C LEU A 16 13.03 25.33 -6.12
N GLY A 17 12.46 26.41 -5.55
CA GLY A 17 12.79 27.79 -5.94
C GLY A 17 12.44 28.12 -7.39
N THR A 18 11.43 27.48 -7.96
CA THR A 18 10.98 27.70 -9.35
C THR A 18 9.50 27.39 -9.53
N LYS A 19 8.86 28.05 -10.49
CA LYS A 19 7.51 27.67 -10.91
C LYS A 19 7.53 26.36 -11.67
N LEU A 20 6.49 25.57 -11.46
CA LEU A 20 6.31 24.27 -12.11
C LEU A 20 5.17 24.37 -13.13
N ASP A 21 5.42 23.85 -14.32
CA ASP A 21 4.39 23.64 -15.34
C ASP A 21 3.91 22.18 -15.20
N TRP A 22 2.65 22.02 -14.78
CA TRP A 22 2.12 20.71 -14.43
C TRP A 22 0.64 20.56 -14.78
N ILE A 23 0.24 19.32 -15.03
CA ILE A 23 -1.16 18.92 -15.18
C ILE A 23 -1.46 17.77 -14.22
N GLY A 24 -2.73 17.63 -13.84
CA GLY A 24 -3.17 16.55 -12.95
C GLY A 24 -4.51 15.98 -13.37
N ALA A 25 -4.65 14.66 -13.26
CA ALA A 25 -5.89 13.94 -13.47
C ALA A 25 -6.30 13.20 -12.18
N GLU A 26 -7.57 13.39 -11.79
CA GLU A 26 -8.16 12.69 -10.63
C GLU A 26 -8.76 11.36 -11.12
N HIS A 27 -8.43 10.29 -10.41
CA HIS A 27 -9.00 8.96 -10.62
C HIS A 27 -9.83 8.54 -9.41
N HIS A 28 -11.08 8.17 -9.65
CA HIS A 28 -12.04 7.77 -8.61
C HIS A 28 -12.47 6.30 -8.73
N ASP A 29 -12.20 5.67 -9.82
CA ASP A 29 -12.71 4.37 -10.25
C ASP A 29 -12.03 3.17 -9.56
N SER A 30 -10.89 3.37 -8.92
CA SER A 30 -10.12 2.29 -8.28
C SER A 30 -10.53 2.00 -6.83
N GLY A 31 -11.62 2.61 -6.31
CA GLY A 31 -12.00 2.52 -4.89
C GLY A 31 -11.01 3.20 -3.93
N ARG A 32 -9.89 3.70 -4.44
CA ARG A 32 -8.91 4.54 -3.74
C ARG A 32 -8.70 5.80 -4.56
N PRO A 33 -9.37 6.91 -4.24
CA PRO A 33 -9.18 8.16 -4.94
C PRO A 33 -7.70 8.55 -4.94
N HIS A 34 -7.15 8.77 -6.13
CA HIS A 34 -5.75 9.17 -6.29
C HIS A 34 -5.60 10.18 -7.42
N LEU A 35 -4.43 10.79 -7.48
CA LEU A 35 -4.13 11.87 -8.41
C LEU A 35 -2.83 11.54 -9.16
N HIS A 36 -2.90 11.53 -10.48
CA HIS A 36 -1.72 11.49 -11.33
C HIS A 36 -1.29 12.92 -11.63
N LEU A 37 -0.01 13.20 -11.41
CA LEU A 37 0.61 14.48 -11.70
C LEU A 37 1.69 14.29 -12.77
N ILE A 38 1.64 15.10 -13.81
CA ILE A 38 2.70 15.18 -14.81
C ILE A 38 3.32 16.57 -14.67
N ILE A 39 4.62 16.62 -14.43
CA ILE A 39 5.38 17.84 -14.27
C ILE A 39 6.34 17.95 -15.46
N ARG A 40 6.33 19.10 -16.13
CA ARG A 40 7.25 19.36 -17.22
C ARG A 40 8.68 19.49 -16.69
N GLY A 41 9.62 18.81 -17.32
CA GLY A 41 11.03 18.78 -16.93
C GLY A 41 11.83 20.06 -17.22
N VAL A 42 11.15 21.21 -17.37
CA VAL A 42 11.78 22.50 -17.72
C VAL A 42 11.29 23.56 -16.76
N ARG A 43 12.20 24.37 -16.22
CA ARG A 43 11.92 25.50 -15.33
C ARG A 43 11.36 26.69 -16.12
N SER A 44 10.81 27.68 -15.39
CA SER A 44 10.29 28.92 -15.99
C SER A 44 11.38 29.76 -16.71
N ASP A 45 12.65 29.57 -16.36
CA ASP A 45 13.81 30.21 -17.00
C ASP A 45 14.35 29.43 -18.22
N GLY A 46 13.71 28.35 -18.64
CA GLY A 46 14.09 27.51 -19.77
C GLY A 46 15.18 26.48 -19.49
N ARG A 47 15.69 26.40 -18.27
CA ARG A 47 16.66 25.39 -17.86
C ARG A 47 15.97 24.08 -17.46
N ASP A 48 16.73 23.00 -17.44
CA ASP A 48 16.21 21.71 -16.97
C ASP A 48 15.77 21.78 -15.51
N LEU A 49 14.62 21.19 -15.22
CA LEU A 49 14.11 21.01 -13.87
C LEU A 49 14.81 19.81 -13.25
N VAL A 50 15.73 20.08 -12.31
CA VAL A 50 16.42 19.02 -11.58
C VAL A 50 15.77 18.89 -10.20
N MET A 51 15.21 17.73 -9.92
CA MET A 51 14.72 17.33 -8.60
C MET A 51 15.72 16.38 -7.96
N SER A 52 16.24 16.71 -6.78
CA SER A 52 17.15 15.80 -6.08
C SER A 52 16.44 14.50 -5.73
N ARG A 53 17.19 13.38 -5.67
CA ARG A 53 16.67 12.08 -5.26
C ARG A 53 16.02 12.15 -3.85
N GLU A 54 16.62 12.92 -2.96
CA GLU A 54 16.09 13.14 -1.62
C GLU A 54 14.73 13.87 -1.65
N PHE A 55 14.60 14.90 -2.48
CA PHE A 55 13.32 15.60 -2.64
C PHE A 55 12.24 14.67 -3.19
N MET A 56 12.55 13.86 -4.20
CA MET A 56 11.59 12.90 -4.78
C MET A 56 11.18 11.81 -3.80
N SER A 57 12.11 11.26 -3.02
CA SER A 57 11.83 10.14 -2.11
C SER A 57 11.22 10.58 -0.77
N HIS A 58 11.62 11.73 -0.23
CA HIS A 58 11.23 12.19 1.11
C HIS A 58 10.62 13.60 1.12
N GLY A 59 11.15 14.53 0.33
CA GLY A 59 10.71 15.91 0.31
C GLY A 59 9.24 16.05 -0.09
N MET A 60 8.86 15.51 -1.25
CA MET A 60 7.46 15.56 -1.72
C MET A 60 6.49 14.91 -0.72
N ARG A 61 6.88 13.81 -0.11
CA ARG A 61 6.05 13.14 0.92
C ARG A 61 5.89 14.02 2.16
N ARG A 62 6.94 14.68 2.62
CA ARG A 62 6.89 15.60 3.76
C ARG A 62 5.97 16.78 3.48
N GLU A 63 6.09 17.40 2.31
CA GLU A 63 5.21 18.51 1.90
C GLU A 63 3.74 18.06 1.79
N ALA A 64 3.51 16.88 1.23
CA ALA A 64 2.18 16.29 1.13
C ALA A 64 1.56 16.03 2.52
N GLN A 65 2.33 15.46 3.45
CA GLN A 65 1.87 15.19 4.82
C GLN A 65 1.59 16.49 5.59
N GLY A 66 2.47 17.49 5.48
CA GLY A 66 2.28 18.79 6.10
C GLY A 66 1.01 19.47 5.63
N LEU A 67 0.78 19.50 4.31
CA LEU A 67 -0.44 20.06 3.73
C LEU A 67 -1.70 19.28 4.15
N ALA A 68 -1.62 17.95 4.20
CA ALA A 68 -2.74 17.14 4.67
C ALA A 68 -3.09 17.46 6.13
N THR A 69 -2.08 17.61 6.99
CA THR A 69 -2.28 18.01 8.40
C THR A 69 -2.90 19.40 8.53
N GLU A 70 -2.49 20.37 7.72
CA GLU A 70 -3.11 21.71 7.71
C GLU A 70 -4.58 21.69 7.27
N LEU A 71 -4.90 20.91 6.24
CA LEU A 71 -6.25 20.86 5.68
C LEU A 71 -7.22 20.00 6.50
N LEU A 72 -6.74 18.93 7.11
CA LEU A 72 -7.56 17.92 7.78
C LEU A 72 -7.42 17.96 9.31
N GLY A 73 -6.47 18.71 9.83
CA GLY A 73 -6.07 18.70 11.24
C GLY A 73 -5.11 17.54 11.56
N GLU A 74 -4.62 17.52 12.78
CA GLU A 74 -3.78 16.42 13.26
C GLU A 74 -4.55 15.10 13.31
N ARG A 75 -3.86 14.05 12.92
CA ARG A 75 -4.42 12.70 12.91
C ARG A 75 -4.73 12.26 14.34
N GLN A 76 -6.00 11.93 14.61
CA GLN A 76 -6.40 11.50 15.94
C GLN A 76 -5.86 10.11 16.26
N GLU A 77 -5.51 9.88 17.52
CA GLU A 77 -4.99 8.58 17.99
C GLU A 77 -5.94 7.42 17.65
N LYS A 78 -7.26 7.65 17.71
CA LYS A 78 -8.27 6.65 17.33
C LYS A 78 -8.18 6.24 15.86
N ASP A 79 -7.83 7.17 14.96
CA ASP A 79 -7.71 6.87 13.53
C ASP A 79 -6.43 6.08 13.26
N LEU A 80 -5.34 6.42 13.96
CA LEU A 80 -4.10 5.65 13.92
C LEU A 80 -4.32 4.20 14.42
N ARG A 81 -5.00 4.03 15.54
CA ARG A 81 -5.34 2.69 16.08
C ARG A 81 -6.21 1.90 15.11
N ARG A 82 -7.20 2.54 14.47
CA ARG A 82 -8.06 1.88 13.47
C ARG A 82 -7.25 1.41 12.26
N ASP A 83 -6.32 2.23 11.79
CA ASP A 83 -5.50 1.86 10.63
C ASP A 83 -4.52 0.73 10.98
N LEU A 84 -3.90 0.77 12.15
CA LEU A 84 -3.05 -0.32 12.64
C LEU A 84 -3.84 -1.62 12.81
N SER A 85 -5.07 -1.56 13.34
CA SER A 85 -5.94 -2.73 13.43
C SER A 85 -6.30 -3.29 12.05
N ARG A 86 -6.57 -2.43 11.06
CA ARG A 86 -6.79 -2.88 9.67
C ARG A 86 -5.56 -3.56 9.08
N LEU A 87 -4.36 -3.03 9.33
CA LEU A 87 -3.12 -3.66 8.89
C LEU A 87 -2.92 -5.01 9.58
N ALA A 88 -3.20 -5.10 10.88
CA ALA A 88 -3.06 -6.34 11.64
C ALA A 88 -4.01 -7.44 11.14
N GLN A 89 -5.22 -7.08 10.69
CA GLN A 89 -6.25 -8.03 10.21
C GLN A 89 -6.16 -8.31 8.70
N ALA A 90 -5.26 -7.66 7.97
CA ALA A 90 -5.20 -7.81 6.52
C ALA A 90 -4.72 -9.21 6.07
N ASN A 91 -5.38 -9.77 5.05
CA ASN A 91 -4.99 -11.03 4.41
C ASN A 91 -4.01 -10.77 3.26
N ARG A 92 -2.95 -10.04 3.53
CA ARG A 92 -1.87 -9.72 2.60
C ARG A 92 -0.62 -9.34 3.37
N PHE A 93 0.52 -9.30 2.70
CA PHE A 93 1.76 -8.78 3.29
C PHE A 93 1.62 -7.29 3.63
N THR A 94 2.02 -6.90 4.83
CA THR A 94 1.88 -5.54 5.36
C THR A 94 3.20 -5.02 5.91
N ALA A 95 3.23 -3.73 6.27
CA ALA A 95 4.39 -3.14 6.96
C ALA A 95 4.65 -3.77 8.35
N LEU A 96 3.62 -4.34 9.00
CA LEU A 96 3.78 -5.08 10.25
C LEU A 96 4.55 -6.39 10.02
N ASP A 97 4.29 -7.07 8.91
CA ASP A 97 4.99 -8.33 8.55
C ASP A 97 6.46 -8.08 8.23
N LYS A 98 6.76 -6.95 7.55
CA LYS A 98 8.13 -6.53 7.30
C LYS A 98 8.91 -6.29 8.59
N GLU A 99 8.27 -5.66 9.59
CA GLU A 99 8.86 -5.43 10.91
C GLU A 99 9.06 -6.75 11.66
N LEU A 100 8.04 -7.62 11.68
CA LEU A 100 8.13 -8.95 12.30
C LEU A 100 9.23 -9.81 11.67
N SER A 101 9.38 -9.77 10.34
CA SER A 101 10.47 -10.46 9.63
C SER A 101 11.84 -9.96 10.06
N ALA A 102 11.99 -8.63 10.18
CA ALA A 102 13.27 -8.02 10.57
C ALA A 102 13.66 -8.33 12.02
N LEU A 103 12.68 -8.55 12.89
CA LEU A 103 12.87 -8.88 14.31
C LEU A 103 12.98 -10.39 14.57
N SER A 104 12.58 -11.21 13.59
CA SER A 104 12.63 -12.66 13.69
C SER A 104 14.07 -13.16 13.59
N SER A 105 14.44 -14.13 14.43
CA SER A 105 15.73 -14.81 14.43
C SER A 105 15.52 -16.33 14.36
N GLU A 106 16.61 -17.11 14.21
CA GLU A 106 16.56 -18.57 14.29
C GLU A 106 15.93 -19.10 15.60
N ARG A 107 16.01 -18.30 16.67
CA ARG A 107 15.39 -18.61 17.98
C ARG A 107 13.92 -18.22 18.08
N GLY A 108 13.36 -17.66 17.01
CA GLY A 108 12.02 -17.10 16.97
C GLY A 108 11.99 -15.60 17.32
N LEU A 109 10.81 -15.10 17.60
CA LEU A 109 10.51 -13.70 17.90
C LEU A 109 10.00 -13.61 19.34
N SER A 110 10.71 -12.86 20.20
CA SER A 110 10.31 -12.62 21.58
C SER A 110 9.47 -11.35 21.71
N LEU A 111 8.38 -11.42 22.50
CA LEU A 111 7.56 -10.25 22.81
C LEU A 111 8.33 -9.14 23.55
N ASP A 112 9.43 -9.49 24.25
CA ASP A 112 10.27 -8.49 24.93
C ASP A 112 11.04 -7.63 23.92
N LEU A 113 11.46 -8.19 22.81
CA LEU A 113 12.10 -7.45 21.71
C LEU A 113 11.13 -6.44 21.07
N LEU A 114 9.83 -6.75 21.03
CA LEU A 114 8.81 -5.85 20.50
C LEU A 114 8.60 -4.58 21.35
N SER A 115 9.15 -4.54 22.57
CA SER A 115 8.94 -3.43 23.49
C SER A 115 9.93 -2.28 23.32
N HIS A 116 11.08 -2.48 22.67
CA HIS A 116 12.21 -1.54 22.78
C HIS A 116 12.76 -0.95 21.47
N SER A 117 12.35 -1.43 20.29
CA SER A 117 12.98 -0.99 19.02
C SER A 117 12.08 -1.05 17.81
N THR A 118 10.76 -0.95 17.96
CA THR A 118 9.85 -1.15 16.86
C THR A 118 9.26 0.15 16.33
N ARG A 119 9.11 0.22 15.02
CA ARG A 119 8.41 1.30 14.32
C ARG A 119 6.91 1.35 14.65
N PHE A 120 6.34 0.23 15.10
CA PHE A 120 4.92 0.07 15.38
C PHE A 120 4.68 -0.23 16.85
N PRO A 121 3.54 0.20 17.43
CA PRO A 121 3.15 -0.17 18.78
C PRO A 121 3.11 -1.69 18.96
N ARG A 122 3.57 -2.15 20.14
CA ARG A 122 3.62 -3.58 20.49
C ARG A 122 2.28 -4.29 20.32
N ASP A 123 1.19 -3.64 20.71
CA ASP A 123 -0.17 -4.20 20.60
C ASP A 123 -0.57 -4.48 19.16
N ALA A 124 -0.19 -3.62 18.21
CA ALA A 124 -0.44 -3.85 16.79
C ALA A 124 0.35 -5.06 16.24
N LEU A 125 1.61 -5.22 16.66
CA LEU A 125 2.43 -6.38 16.28
C LEU A 125 1.92 -7.67 16.89
N VAL A 126 1.45 -7.64 18.15
CA VAL A 126 0.83 -8.78 18.82
C VAL A 126 -0.49 -9.17 18.14
N GLN A 127 -1.34 -8.20 17.80
CA GLN A 127 -2.56 -8.45 17.03
C GLN A 127 -2.24 -9.10 15.68
N ARG A 128 -1.16 -8.65 15.01
CA ARG A 128 -0.72 -9.26 13.74
C ARG A 128 -0.26 -10.70 13.94
N LEU A 129 0.53 -10.99 14.97
CA LEU A 129 0.97 -12.35 15.29
C LEU A 129 -0.20 -13.29 15.58
N VAL A 130 -1.21 -12.83 16.32
CA VAL A 130 -2.45 -13.60 16.55
C VAL A 130 -3.17 -13.87 15.23
N ARG A 131 -3.27 -12.88 14.33
CA ARG A 131 -3.87 -13.08 13.02
C ARG A 131 -3.08 -14.07 12.17
N LEU A 132 -1.75 -13.99 12.18
CA LEU A 132 -0.89 -14.95 11.48
C LEU A 132 -1.04 -16.37 12.05
N GLU A 133 -1.23 -16.53 13.36
CA GLU A 133 -1.52 -17.81 14.01
C GLU A 133 -2.85 -18.41 13.51
N GLU A 134 -3.92 -17.59 13.43
CA GLU A 134 -5.20 -18.01 12.86
C GLU A 134 -5.08 -18.47 11.40
N MET A 135 -4.18 -17.86 10.64
CA MET A 135 -3.89 -18.22 9.25
C MET A 135 -2.91 -19.41 9.12
N GLY A 136 -2.39 -19.94 10.22
CA GLY A 136 -1.38 -20.99 10.21
C GLY A 136 0.01 -20.53 9.76
N LEU A 137 0.27 -19.23 9.77
CA LEU A 137 1.52 -18.60 9.35
C LEU A 137 2.43 -18.20 10.52
N ALA A 138 1.97 -18.39 11.75
CA ALA A 138 2.77 -18.25 12.96
C ALA A 138 2.32 -19.26 14.01
N GLU A 139 3.19 -19.59 14.95
CA GLU A 139 2.88 -20.45 16.11
C GLU A 139 3.50 -19.87 17.38
N ARG A 140 2.86 -20.14 18.53
CA ARG A 140 3.43 -19.82 19.84
C ARG A 140 4.48 -20.86 20.22
N ALA A 141 5.68 -20.38 20.51
CA ALA A 141 6.84 -21.22 20.84
C ALA A 141 7.22 -21.14 22.34
N GLY A 142 6.21 -21.09 23.23
CA GLY A 142 6.36 -20.94 24.68
C GLY A 142 6.01 -19.53 25.19
N ALA A 143 6.28 -19.24 26.47
CA ALA A 143 5.86 -18.02 27.13
C ALA A 143 6.45 -16.77 26.43
N GLY A 144 5.61 -16.05 25.69
CA GLY A 144 5.98 -14.79 25.05
C GLY A 144 6.84 -14.92 23.80
N ASN A 145 7.07 -16.13 23.28
CA ASN A 145 7.82 -16.35 22.04
C ASN A 145 6.92 -16.83 20.92
N TRP A 146 7.27 -16.41 19.69
CA TRP A 146 6.57 -16.77 18.46
C TRP A 146 7.57 -17.29 17.43
N ARG A 147 7.08 -18.17 16.56
CA ARG A 147 7.81 -18.62 15.38
C ARG A 147 6.96 -18.34 14.15
N LEU A 148 7.54 -17.68 13.18
CA LEU A 148 6.90 -17.47 11.87
C LEU A 148 7.13 -18.70 11.00
N ALA A 149 6.12 -19.08 10.23
CA ALA A 149 6.25 -20.18 9.27
C ALA A 149 7.26 -19.83 8.17
N GLU A 150 7.96 -20.82 7.66
CA GLU A 150 8.83 -20.63 6.50
C GLU A 150 7.98 -20.17 5.29
N GLY A 151 8.44 -19.15 4.57
CA GLY A 151 7.72 -18.60 3.41
C GLY A 151 6.41 -17.86 3.76
N PHE A 152 6.16 -17.48 5.04
CA PHE A 152 4.94 -16.77 5.41
C PHE A 152 4.73 -15.48 4.61
N GLY A 153 5.83 -14.76 4.35
CA GLY A 153 5.78 -13.51 3.56
C GLY A 153 5.33 -13.74 2.13
N GLU A 154 5.85 -14.77 1.46
CA GLU A 154 5.45 -15.15 0.10
C GLU A 154 3.99 -15.62 0.05
N SER A 155 3.54 -16.35 1.07
CA SER A 155 2.15 -16.80 1.18
C SER A 155 1.21 -15.61 1.28
N LEU A 156 1.54 -14.61 2.11
CA LEU A 156 0.75 -13.37 2.25
C LEU A 156 0.77 -12.51 0.99
N GLN A 157 1.89 -12.46 0.25
CA GLN A 157 1.97 -11.76 -1.02
C GLN A 157 1.04 -12.40 -2.05
N LYS A 158 1.09 -13.73 -2.19
CA LYS A 158 0.20 -14.47 -3.10
C LYS A 158 -1.27 -14.29 -2.75
N GLU A 159 -1.63 -14.35 -1.47
CA GLU A 159 -2.99 -14.13 -1.02
C GLU A 159 -3.45 -12.69 -1.32
N GLY A 160 -2.58 -11.71 -1.07
CA GLY A 160 -2.84 -10.32 -1.42
C GLY A 160 -3.07 -10.12 -2.92
N GLU A 161 -2.29 -10.80 -3.78
CA GLU A 161 -2.49 -10.80 -5.23
C GLU A 161 -3.85 -11.36 -5.65
N VAL A 162 -4.21 -12.50 -5.10
CA VAL A 162 -5.52 -13.12 -5.38
C VAL A 162 -6.65 -12.19 -4.96
N ASN A 163 -6.60 -11.66 -3.74
CA ASN A 163 -7.63 -10.76 -3.22
C ASN A 163 -7.76 -9.48 -4.08
N ALA A 164 -6.65 -8.87 -4.49
CA ALA A 164 -6.68 -7.69 -5.37
C ALA A 164 -7.30 -7.98 -6.73
N ARG A 165 -7.05 -9.17 -7.29
CA ARG A 165 -7.68 -9.62 -8.55
C ARG A 165 -9.18 -9.85 -8.40
N VAL A 166 -9.58 -10.50 -7.31
CA VAL A 166 -11.00 -10.71 -6.99
C VAL A 166 -11.71 -9.36 -6.82
N ASP A 167 -11.14 -8.44 -6.03
CA ASP A 167 -11.70 -7.10 -5.84
C ASP A 167 -11.83 -6.33 -7.17
N THR A 168 -10.87 -6.47 -8.08
CA THR A 168 -10.90 -5.84 -9.39
C THR A 168 -12.04 -6.41 -10.24
N LEU A 169 -12.22 -7.73 -10.24
CA LEU A 169 -13.33 -8.38 -10.95
C LEU A 169 -14.69 -7.93 -10.43
N TRP A 170 -14.87 -7.91 -9.10
CA TRP A 170 -16.10 -7.43 -8.49
C TRP A 170 -16.41 -5.98 -8.88
N ARG A 171 -15.40 -5.10 -8.93
CA ARG A 171 -15.57 -3.72 -9.38
C ARG A 171 -15.98 -3.61 -10.84
N ILE A 172 -15.37 -4.43 -11.74
CA ILE A 172 -15.74 -4.47 -13.16
C ILE A 172 -17.18 -4.96 -13.30
N CYS A 173 -17.54 -6.05 -12.63
CA CYS A 173 -18.89 -6.58 -12.68
C CYS A 173 -19.93 -5.59 -12.14
N ALA A 174 -19.65 -4.94 -11.02
CA ALA A 174 -20.55 -3.95 -10.43
C ALA A 174 -20.71 -2.69 -11.33
N ARG A 175 -19.64 -2.25 -12.00
CA ARG A 175 -19.70 -1.11 -12.93
C ARG A 175 -20.55 -1.41 -14.14
N ASP A 176 -20.46 -2.63 -14.65
CA ASP A 176 -21.12 -3.04 -15.89
C ASP A 176 -22.49 -3.72 -15.63
N GLU A 177 -23.03 -3.64 -14.40
CA GLU A 177 -24.29 -4.27 -13.94
C GLU A 177 -24.36 -5.78 -14.26
N ARG A 178 -23.22 -6.46 -14.19
CA ARG A 178 -23.12 -7.90 -14.48
C ARG A 178 -23.22 -8.71 -13.19
N GLU A 179 -23.70 -9.96 -13.35
CA GLU A 179 -23.64 -10.92 -12.26
C GLU A 179 -22.20 -11.15 -11.79
N ALA A 180 -22.04 -11.35 -10.47
CA ALA A 180 -20.76 -11.72 -9.91
C ALA A 180 -20.21 -12.98 -10.58
N PRO A 181 -18.90 -13.04 -10.85
CA PRO A 181 -18.32 -14.23 -11.42
C PRO A 181 -18.55 -15.43 -10.49
N ASP A 182 -18.97 -16.55 -11.07
CA ASP A 182 -19.05 -17.84 -10.40
C ASP A 182 -17.70 -18.24 -9.80
N ASP A 183 -17.69 -19.22 -8.88
CA ASP A 183 -16.49 -19.81 -8.28
C ASP A 183 -15.51 -20.43 -9.29
N ASN A 184 -15.88 -20.49 -10.56
CA ASN A 184 -15.09 -20.98 -11.70
C ASN A 184 -14.16 -19.91 -12.32
N LEU A 185 -13.52 -19.09 -11.50
CA LEU A 185 -12.53 -18.11 -11.96
C LEU A 185 -11.29 -18.82 -12.53
N ALA A 186 -11.09 -18.72 -13.84
CA ALA A 186 -9.86 -19.17 -14.49
C ALA A 186 -8.86 -18.03 -14.56
N TRP A 187 -7.74 -18.18 -13.88
CA TRP A 187 -6.62 -17.24 -13.95
C TRP A 187 -5.69 -17.59 -15.09
N PHE A 188 -5.47 -16.64 -15.99
CA PHE A 188 -4.50 -16.79 -17.06
C PHE A 188 -3.14 -16.23 -16.62
N TYR A 189 -2.11 -17.08 -16.57
CA TYR A 189 -0.73 -16.68 -16.35
C TYR A 189 0.03 -16.70 -17.67
N PRO A 190 0.63 -15.57 -18.11
CA PRO A 190 1.51 -15.55 -19.27
C PRO A 190 2.62 -16.61 -19.12
N GLY A 191 2.79 -17.48 -20.13
CA GLY A 191 3.81 -18.54 -20.10
C GLY A 191 3.32 -19.93 -19.66
N LYS A 192 2.09 -20.08 -19.13
CA LYS A 192 1.45 -21.38 -18.89
C LYS A 192 0.25 -21.56 -19.84
N ALA A 193 0.54 -21.54 -21.13
CA ALA A 193 -0.47 -21.41 -22.18
C ALA A 193 -1.49 -22.55 -22.21
N LYS A 194 -2.73 -22.23 -21.80
CA LYS A 194 -3.93 -22.78 -22.40
C LYS A 194 -4.56 -21.64 -23.19
N SER A 195 -4.99 -21.90 -24.43
CA SER A 195 -5.74 -20.90 -25.19
C SER A 195 -7.08 -20.67 -24.50
N ILE A 196 -7.39 -19.40 -24.19
CA ILE A 196 -8.69 -18.97 -23.69
C ILE A 196 -9.33 -18.17 -24.80
N SER A 197 -10.56 -18.49 -25.18
CA SER A 197 -11.37 -17.69 -26.10
C SER A 197 -12.52 -17.06 -25.31
N GLY A 198 -12.75 -15.78 -25.53
CA GLY A 198 -13.79 -15.03 -24.85
C GLY A 198 -13.82 -13.57 -25.30
N GLN A 199 -14.79 -12.81 -24.83
CA GLN A 199 -14.88 -11.38 -25.09
C GLN A 199 -14.10 -10.62 -23.99
N LEU A 200 -13.17 -9.74 -24.38
CA LEU A 200 -12.53 -8.82 -23.45
C LEU A 200 -13.56 -7.78 -23.00
N ILE A 201 -13.92 -7.77 -21.73
CA ILE A 201 -14.93 -6.89 -21.14
C ILE A 201 -14.34 -5.70 -20.39
N GLY A 202 -13.05 -5.76 -20.05
CA GLY A 202 -12.34 -4.67 -19.37
C GLY A 202 -10.88 -5.01 -19.13
N MET A 203 -10.09 -4.00 -18.92
CA MET A 203 -8.70 -4.07 -18.44
C MET A 203 -8.53 -3.06 -17.34
N GLU A 204 -8.10 -3.51 -16.17
CA GLU A 204 -7.67 -2.64 -15.07
C GLU A 204 -6.32 -3.10 -14.54
N ALA A 205 -5.47 -2.15 -14.21
CA ALA A 205 -4.26 -2.45 -13.49
C ALA A 205 -4.62 -2.88 -12.06
N THR A 206 -4.26 -4.10 -11.69
CA THR A 206 -4.29 -4.50 -10.29
C THR A 206 -3.10 -3.80 -9.63
N GLY A 207 -3.35 -2.68 -8.93
CA GLY A 207 -2.30 -1.92 -8.28
C GLY A 207 -1.65 -2.76 -7.17
N PHE A 208 -0.61 -3.50 -7.52
CA PHE A 208 0.43 -3.91 -6.60
C PHE A 208 1.45 -2.77 -6.58
N ASP A 209 1.41 -1.97 -5.54
CA ASP A 209 2.57 -1.16 -5.20
C ASP A 209 3.67 -2.15 -4.76
N GLU A 210 4.61 -2.40 -5.64
CA GLU A 210 5.92 -2.94 -5.30
C GLU A 210 6.60 -1.90 -4.38
N ASN A 211 6.59 -2.16 -3.08
CA ASN A 211 7.40 -1.45 -2.09
C ASN A 211 8.32 -2.41 -1.39
#